data_f179329a6390b7d9d1fc758aa272aa43
#
_entry.id   f179329a6390b7d9d1fc758aa272aa43
#
_cell.length_a   1.000
_cell.length_b   1.000
_cell.length_c   1.000
_cell.angle_alpha   90.00
_cell.angle_beta   90.00
_cell.angle_gamma   90.00
#
_symmetry.space_group_name_H-M   'P 1'
#
loop_
_entity.id
_entity.type
_entity.pdbx_description
1 polymer ?
#
loop_
_entity_poly.entity_id
_entity_poly.type
_entity_poly.pdbx_seq_one_letter_code
_entity_poly.pdbx_strand_id
1 'polypeptide(L)'
;MKAYHKVRMYRTDVQGVCDSLVYNSKDSCMTMYTDPILWNEGQQLLGEQIKIYMNDSTIDWAHIINQALTVEMKDSIHYNQVSGKEMKAYFINGDMRHIEVIGNVLTAFYPEEKDSTMTGFNCLEGSVLHLYMKDKKMEKGLFIGKSNGTMYPMDQIPPDKLRLPTFAWFDYVRPLNK
;
A
#
# COMPACT_ATOMS: atom_id res chain seq x y z
N MET A 1 24.61 1.35 7.50
CA MET A 1 24.04 2.18 8.61
C MET A 1 22.98 1.35 9.32
N LYS A 2 22.89 1.49 10.63
CA LYS A 2 21.84 0.84 11.46
C LYS A 2 21.25 1.88 12.39
N ALA A 3 19.94 1.87 12.56
CA ALA A 3 19.20 2.72 13.50
C ALA A 3 18.26 1.84 14.32
N TYR A 4 18.12 2.11 15.62
CA TYR A 4 17.35 1.31 16.55
C TYR A 4 16.46 2.18 17.42
N HIS A 5 15.31 1.63 17.79
CA HIS A 5 14.29 2.16 18.66
C HIS A 5 13.55 3.40 18.11
N LYS A 6 12.32 3.16 17.66
CA LYS A 6 11.38 4.20 17.20
C LYS A 6 11.96 5.06 16.07
N VAL A 7 12.47 4.39 15.03
CA VAL A 7 13.02 5.06 13.86
C VAL A 7 11.89 5.79 13.10
N ARG A 8 12.15 7.04 12.76
CA ARG A 8 11.26 7.87 11.95
C ARG A 8 12.03 8.39 10.74
N MET A 9 11.45 8.25 9.57
CA MET A 9 12.00 8.74 8.32
C MET A 9 11.05 9.78 7.73
N TYR A 10 11.62 10.85 7.22
CA TYR A 10 10.86 11.89 6.54
C TYR A 10 11.55 12.31 5.26
N ARG A 11 10.80 12.26 4.17
CA ARG A 11 11.04 12.94 2.90
C ARG A 11 9.68 13.44 2.40
N THR A 12 9.65 14.49 1.61
CA THR A 12 8.39 15.13 1.18
C THR A 12 7.40 14.15 0.54
N ASP A 13 7.91 13.23 -0.27
CA ASP A 13 7.14 12.23 -1.02
C ASP A 13 6.97 10.89 -0.29
N VAL A 14 7.83 10.60 0.69
CA VAL A 14 7.84 9.32 1.42
C VAL A 14 8.13 9.54 2.89
N GLN A 15 7.33 8.95 3.75
CA GLN A 15 7.54 8.92 5.20
C GLN A 15 7.51 7.48 5.69
N GLY A 16 8.19 7.20 6.79
CA GLY A 16 8.22 5.86 7.35
C GLY A 16 8.48 5.84 8.85
N VAL A 17 7.95 4.82 9.51
CA VAL A 17 8.26 4.49 10.90
C VAL A 17 8.51 2.99 11.04
N CYS A 18 9.40 2.63 11.95
CA CYS A 18 9.66 1.25 12.36
C CYS A 18 10.41 1.25 13.68
N ASP A 19 10.56 0.09 14.33
CA ASP A 19 11.44 0.03 15.49
C ASP A 19 12.91 0.03 15.09
N SER A 20 13.28 -0.73 14.09
CA SER A 20 14.68 -0.89 13.65
C SER A 20 14.82 -0.74 12.14
N LEU A 21 15.93 -0.15 11.71
CA LEU A 21 16.24 0.08 10.30
C LEU A 21 17.70 -0.28 10.02
N VAL A 22 17.91 -1.01 8.92
CA VAL A 22 19.25 -1.35 8.41
C VAL A 22 19.36 -0.90 6.96
N TYR A 23 20.35 -0.06 6.67
CA TYR A 23 20.72 0.30 5.31
C TYR A 23 22.02 -0.39 4.91
N ASN A 24 21.98 -1.11 3.79
CA ASN A 24 23.12 -1.75 3.17
C ASN A 24 23.49 -1.01 1.88
N SER A 25 24.69 -0.43 1.85
CA SER A 25 25.16 0.37 0.72
C SER A 25 25.60 -0.46 -0.50
N LYS A 26 25.80 -1.77 -0.34
CA LYS A 26 26.23 -2.65 -1.46
C LYS A 26 25.11 -2.90 -2.45
N ASP A 27 23.90 -3.03 -1.95
CA ASP A 27 22.68 -3.28 -2.74
C ASP A 27 21.68 -2.11 -2.69
N SER A 28 22.11 -1.00 -2.10
CA SER A 28 21.27 0.21 -1.91
C SER A 28 19.91 -0.11 -1.28
N CYS A 29 19.88 -1.11 -0.39
CA CYS A 29 18.67 -1.60 0.24
C CYS A 29 18.53 -1.10 1.69
N MET A 30 17.38 -0.53 1.97
CA MET A 30 16.94 -0.16 3.31
C MET A 30 15.91 -1.18 3.79
N THR A 31 16.16 -1.83 4.92
CA THR A 31 15.23 -2.80 5.52
C THR A 31 14.67 -2.24 6.82
N MET A 32 13.35 -2.18 6.89
CA MET A 32 12.57 -1.77 8.06
C MET A 32 12.03 -3.00 8.76
N TYR A 33 12.24 -3.09 10.07
CA TYR A 33 11.84 -4.21 10.92
C TYR A 33 10.91 -3.76 12.03
N THR A 34 10.07 -4.66 12.47
CA THR A 34 9.13 -4.53 13.58
C THR A 34 8.15 -3.39 13.36
N ASP A 35 6.96 -3.79 12.95
CA ASP A 35 5.82 -2.91 12.67
C ASP A 35 6.16 -1.75 11.71
N PRO A 36 6.81 -2.03 10.56
CA PRO A 36 7.13 -1.00 9.61
C PRO A 36 5.88 -0.44 8.94
N ILE A 37 5.82 0.88 8.86
CA ILE A 37 4.79 1.60 8.10
C ILE A 37 5.49 2.55 7.14
N LEU A 38 5.07 2.53 5.89
CA LEU A 38 5.54 3.41 4.84
C LEU A 38 4.37 4.20 4.27
N TRP A 39 4.50 5.50 4.13
CA TRP A 39 3.53 6.35 3.44
C TRP A 39 4.15 6.93 2.18
N ASN A 40 3.41 6.86 1.10
CA ASN A 40 3.70 7.52 -0.16
C ASN A 40 2.42 8.17 -0.68
N GLU A 41 2.38 9.49 -0.72
CA GLU A 41 1.32 10.29 -1.33
C GLU A 41 -0.13 9.89 -1.01
N GLY A 42 -0.43 9.66 0.26
CA GLY A 42 -1.79 9.30 0.72
C GLY A 42 -2.05 7.79 0.80
N GLN A 43 -1.13 6.99 0.28
CA GLN A 43 -1.17 5.54 0.49
C GLN A 43 -0.30 5.13 1.68
N GLN A 44 -0.80 4.21 2.48
CA GLN A 44 -0.11 3.59 3.59
C GLN A 44 0.19 2.14 3.24
N LEU A 45 1.44 1.72 3.44
CA LEU A 45 1.93 0.36 3.20
C LEU A 45 2.37 -0.25 4.52
N LEU A 46 1.92 -1.47 4.80
CA LEU A 46 2.15 -2.22 6.02
C LEU A 46 2.60 -3.65 5.70
N GLY A 47 3.39 -4.23 6.57
CA GLY A 47 3.82 -5.62 6.51
C GLY A 47 4.65 -5.99 7.75
N GLU A 48 5.10 -7.23 7.87
CA GLU A 48 6.02 -7.63 8.94
C GLU A 48 7.43 -7.07 8.72
N GLN A 49 7.80 -6.91 7.44
CA GLN A 49 9.08 -6.33 7.02
C GLN A 49 8.90 -5.55 5.73
N ILE A 50 9.54 -4.40 5.60
CA ILE A 50 9.57 -3.63 4.35
C ILE A 50 11.03 -3.44 3.93
N LYS A 51 11.35 -3.83 2.69
CA LYS A 51 12.62 -3.55 2.03
C LYS A 51 12.41 -2.49 0.96
N ILE A 52 13.22 -1.45 1.00
CA ILE A 52 13.18 -0.35 0.03
C ILE A 52 14.49 -0.35 -0.73
N TYR A 53 14.43 -0.53 -2.02
CA TYR A 53 15.58 -0.48 -2.92
C TYR A 53 15.65 0.90 -3.56
N MET A 54 16.81 1.52 -3.45
CA MET A 54 17.05 2.87 -3.94
C MET A 54 17.82 2.84 -5.26
N ASN A 55 17.46 3.73 -6.17
CA ASN A 55 18.23 4.05 -7.35
C ASN A 55 18.72 5.50 -7.21
N ASP A 56 20.03 5.70 -7.10
CA ASP A 56 20.68 6.97 -6.82
C ASP A 56 20.04 7.72 -5.64
N SER A 57 19.03 8.55 -5.88
CA SER A 57 18.38 9.38 -4.87
C SER A 57 16.88 9.12 -4.71
N THR A 58 16.31 8.19 -5.48
CA THR A 58 14.87 7.88 -5.46
C THR A 58 14.61 6.42 -5.11
N ILE A 59 13.38 6.11 -4.70
CA ILE A 59 12.96 4.71 -4.55
C ILE A 59 12.77 4.12 -5.94
N ASP A 60 13.36 2.95 -6.14
CA ASP A 60 13.17 2.13 -7.33
C ASP A 60 12.00 1.16 -7.13
N TRP A 61 12.06 0.37 -6.08
CA TRP A 61 10.96 -0.50 -5.69
C TRP A 61 10.99 -0.82 -4.20
N ALA A 62 9.83 -1.22 -3.67
CA ALA A 62 9.68 -1.66 -2.30
C ALA A 62 9.08 -3.07 -2.26
N HIS A 63 9.58 -3.90 -1.35
CA HIS A 63 9.08 -5.25 -1.08
C HIS A 63 8.48 -5.30 0.31
N ILE A 64 7.19 -5.46 0.38
CA ILE A 64 6.42 -5.64 1.60
C ILE A 64 6.24 -7.13 1.81
N ILE A 65 6.81 -7.65 2.89
CA ILE A 65 6.94 -9.08 3.15
C ILE A 65 6.02 -9.46 4.30
N ASN A 66 5.23 -10.48 4.07
CA ASN A 66 4.22 -11.06 4.95
C ASN A 66 3.16 -10.07 5.42
N GLN A 67 1.92 -10.51 5.44
CA GLN A 67 0.76 -9.71 5.84
C GLN A 67 0.73 -8.31 5.19
N ALA A 68 1.10 -8.28 3.90
CA ALA A 68 1.17 -7.04 3.16
C ALA A 68 -0.21 -6.41 3.03
N LEU A 69 -0.30 -5.11 3.35
CA LEU A 69 -1.52 -4.33 3.25
C LEU A 69 -1.19 -2.95 2.70
N THR A 70 -1.97 -2.50 1.71
CA THR A 70 -2.01 -1.09 1.31
C THR A 70 -3.38 -0.51 1.59
N VAL A 71 -3.41 0.72 2.10
CA VAL A 71 -4.63 1.47 2.41
C VAL A 71 -4.51 2.89 1.85
N GLU A 72 -5.54 3.31 1.14
CA GLU A 72 -5.71 4.69 0.66
C GLU A 72 -7.02 5.25 1.23
N MET A 73 -6.94 6.36 1.94
CA MET A 73 -8.14 7.04 2.43
C MET A 73 -8.78 7.84 1.28
N LYS A 74 -10.05 7.56 1.01
CA LYS A 74 -10.85 8.31 0.02
C LYS A 74 -11.59 9.48 0.68
N ASP A 75 -12.18 9.21 1.82
CA ASP A 75 -12.81 10.19 2.69
C ASP A 75 -12.77 9.69 4.15
N SER A 76 -13.47 10.34 5.05
CA SER A 76 -13.44 10.03 6.48
C SER A 76 -13.89 8.61 6.85
N ILE A 77 -14.61 7.91 5.96
CA ILE A 77 -15.17 6.58 6.22
C ILE A 77 -14.83 5.54 5.15
N HIS A 78 -14.46 5.97 3.94
CA HIS A 78 -14.17 5.08 2.82
C HIS A 78 -12.66 4.94 2.59
N TYR A 79 -12.21 3.70 2.47
CA TYR A 79 -10.81 3.36 2.26
C TYR A 79 -10.69 2.30 1.18
N ASN A 80 -9.86 2.57 0.18
CA ASN A 80 -9.39 1.54 -0.73
C ASN A 80 -8.36 0.68 0.01
N GLN A 81 -8.52 -0.64 -0.07
CA GLN A 81 -7.69 -1.57 0.67
C GLN A 81 -7.30 -2.74 -0.22
N VAL A 82 -6.05 -3.13 -0.16
CA VAL A 82 -5.57 -4.36 -0.82
C VAL A 82 -4.65 -5.07 0.14
N SER A 83 -4.90 -6.35 0.37
CA SER A 83 -4.05 -7.20 1.20
C SER A 83 -3.59 -8.44 0.44
N GLY A 84 -2.47 -8.98 0.85
CA GLY A 84 -1.90 -10.20 0.32
C GLY A 84 -0.78 -10.72 1.22
N LYS A 85 -0.17 -11.85 0.82
CA LYS A 85 0.99 -12.37 1.53
C LYS A 85 2.20 -11.45 1.34
N GLU A 86 2.42 -11.00 0.11
CA GLU A 86 3.53 -10.13 -0.28
C GLU A 86 3.06 -9.06 -1.27
N MET A 87 3.73 -7.91 -1.27
CA MET A 87 3.57 -6.87 -2.28
C MET A 87 4.92 -6.38 -2.78
N LYS A 88 4.99 -6.07 -4.06
CA LYS A 88 6.10 -5.35 -4.68
C LYS A 88 5.57 -4.09 -5.31
N ALA A 89 6.01 -2.94 -4.83
CA ALA A 89 5.62 -1.63 -5.35
C ALA A 89 6.78 -1.04 -6.13
N TYR A 90 6.55 -0.68 -7.39
CA TYR A 90 7.54 -0.14 -8.32
C TYR A 90 7.30 1.35 -8.55
N PHE A 91 8.38 2.12 -8.53
CA PHE A 91 8.34 3.58 -8.61
C PHE A 91 9.11 4.08 -9.84
N ILE A 92 8.67 5.19 -10.39
CA ILE A 92 9.40 5.94 -11.42
C ILE A 92 9.43 7.40 -10.97
N ASN A 93 10.62 7.95 -10.78
CA ASN A 93 10.83 9.33 -10.30
C ASN A 93 10.08 9.66 -8.98
N GLY A 94 9.96 8.68 -8.09
CA GLY A 94 9.27 8.84 -6.81
C GLY A 94 7.76 8.58 -6.85
N ASP A 95 7.16 8.48 -8.01
CA ASP A 95 5.75 8.13 -8.17
C ASP A 95 5.57 6.61 -8.27
N MET A 96 4.66 6.07 -7.48
CA MET A 96 4.27 4.66 -7.58
C MET A 96 3.54 4.41 -8.90
N ARG A 97 4.01 3.42 -9.67
CA ARG A 97 3.48 3.09 -11.00
C ARG A 97 2.84 1.73 -11.11
N HIS A 98 3.33 0.79 -10.35
CA HIS A 98 2.85 -0.59 -10.40
C HIS A 98 2.96 -1.24 -9.04
N ILE A 99 1.95 -1.98 -8.64
CA ILE A 99 1.95 -2.83 -7.44
C ILE A 99 1.61 -4.25 -7.88
N GLU A 100 2.44 -5.19 -7.52
CA GLU A 100 2.16 -6.62 -7.63
C GLU A 100 1.83 -7.17 -6.24
N VAL A 101 0.66 -7.77 -6.09
CA VAL A 101 0.20 -8.38 -4.85
C VAL A 101 0.07 -9.88 -5.04
N ILE A 102 0.68 -10.65 -4.15
CA ILE A 102 0.81 -12.10 -4.30
C ILE A 102 0.30 -12.80 -3.05
N GLY A 103 -0.50 -13.83 -3.27
CA GLY A 103 -0.97 -14.79 -2.26
C GLY A 103 -2.14 -14.31 -1.43
N ASN A 104 -3.27 -15.01 -1.54
CA ASN A 104 -4.52 -14.72 -0.81
C ASN A 104 -4.93 -13.25 -0.90
N VAL A 105 -4.95 -12.73 -2.13
CA VAL A 105 -5.24 -11.32 -2.37
C VAL A 105 -6.70 -11.03 -2.06
N LEU A 106 -6.94 -10.03 -1.22
CA LEU A 106 -8.26 -9.47 -0.94
C LEU A 106 -8.25 -7.98 -1.26
N THR A 107 -9.32 -7.49 -1.87
CA THR A 107 -9.49 -6.07 -2.14
C THR A 107 -10.83 -5.56 -1.65
N ALA A 108 -10.83 -4.33 -1.17
CA ALA A 108 -12.01 -3.53 -0.90
C ALA A 108 -11.78 -2.17 -1.58
N PHE A 109 -12.51 -1.89 -2.63
CA PHE A 109 -12.20 -0.79 -3.54
C PHE A 109 -13.46 -0.04 -4.00
N TYR A 110 -13.36 1.28 -4.02
CA TYR A 110 -14.40 2.18 -4.50
C TYR A 110 -14.02 2.72 -5.89
N PRO A 111 -14.63 2.20 -6.98
CA PRO A 111 -14.45 2.77 -8.30
C PRO A 111 -14.96 4.22 -8.35
N GLU A 112 -14.19 5.09 -9.00
CA GLU A 112 -14.52 6.49 -9.17
C GLU A 112 -14.70 6.85 -10.63
N GLU A 113 -15.60 7.78 -10.90
CA GLU A 113 -15.68 8.47 -12.18
C GLU A 113 -14.62 9.58 -12.28
N LYS A 114 -14.56 10.25 -13.43
CA LYS A 114 -13.59 11.33 -13.67
C LYS A 114 -13.74 12.52 -12.70
N ASP A 115 -14.93 12.74 -12.20
CA ASP A 115 -15.25 13.78 -11.20
C ASP A 115 -15.02 13.34 -9.74
N SER A 116 -14.42 12.16 -9.54
CA SER A 116 -14.18 11.52 -8.25
C SER A 116 -15.43 11.05 -7.50
N THR A 117 -16.57 10.93 -8.19
CA THR A 117 -17.78 10.33 -7.63
C THR A 117 -17.60 8.81 -7.54
N MET A 118 -17.77 8.25 -6.33
CA MET A 118 -17.75 6.80 -6.12
C MET A 118 -19.02 6.15 -6.69
N THR A 119 -18.86 5.16 -7.57
CA THR A 119 -19.98 4.52 -8.30
C THR A 119 -20.45 3.22 -7.67
N GLY A 120 -19.73 2.69 -6.70
CA GLY A 120 -20.03 1.45 -6.03
C GLY A 120 -18.89 0.98 -5.16
N PHE A 121 -18.96 -0.25 -4.70
CA PHE A 121 -17.96 -0.89 -3.86
C PHE A 121 -17.67 -2.30 -4.39
N ASN A 122 -16.41 -2.59 -4.65
CA ASN A 122 -15.94 -3.88 -5.15
C ASN A 122 -15.15 -4.62 -4.07
N CYS A 123 -15.58 -5.85 -3.77
CA CYS A 123 -14.79 -6.81 -3.02
C CYS A 123 -14.34 -7.90 -3.99
N LEU A 124 -13.03 -8.02 -4.19
CA LEU A 124 -12.45 -9.04 -5.07
C LEU A 124 -11.43 -9.86 -4.28
N GLU A 125 -11.32 -11.13 -4.64
CA GLU A 125 -10.33 -12.06 -4.11
C GLU A 125 -9.66 -12.84 -5.24
N GLY A 126 -8.40 -13.22 -5.04
CA GLY A 126 -7.64 -13.97 -6.03
C GLY A 126 -6.25 -14.35 -5.58
N SER A 127 -5.46 -14.89 -6.50
CA SER A 127 -4.10 -15.36 -6.19
C SER A 127 -3.04 -14.30 -6.40
N VAL A 128 -3.14 -13.54 -7.49
CA VAL A 128 -2.21 -12.47 -7.85
C VAL A 128 -2.98 -11.30 -8.43
N LEU A 129 -2.61 -10.10 -8.02
CA LEU A 129 -3.18 -8.85 -8.53
C LEU A 129 -2.06 -7.91 -8.96
N HIS A 130 -2.18 -7.38 -10.16
CA HIS A 130 -1.38 -6.27 -10.66
C HIS A 130 -2.22 -5.00 -10.68
N LEU A 131 -1.76 -3.96 -9.98
CA LEU A 131 -2.34 -2.63 -10.01
C LEU A 131 -1.41 -1.68 -10.75
N TYR A 132 -1.95 -0.94 -11.70
CA TYR A 132 -1.24 0.07 -12.47
C TYR A 132 -1.76 1.44 -12.07
N MET A 133 -0.82 2.33 -11.73
CA MET A 133 -1.09 3.67 -11.26
C MET A 133 -0.72 4.70 -12.34
N LYS A 134 -1.55 5.69 -12.51
CA LYS A 134 -1.28 6.87 -13.34
C LYS A 134 -1.82 8.11 -12.64
N ASP A 135 -1.02 9.17 -12.64
CA ASP A 135 -1.37 10.43 -12.00
C ASP A 135 -1.89 10.25 -10.55
N LYS A 136 -1.17 9.37 -9.79
CA LYS A 136 -1.47 9.01 -8.39
C LYS A 136 -2.81 8.33 -8.16
N LYS A 137 -3.49 7.91 -9.22
CA LYS A 137 -4.74 7.16 -9.17
C LYS A 137 -4.57 5.77 -9.78
N MET A 138 -5.37 4.82 -9.32
CA MET A 138 -5.42 3.51 -9.94
C MET A 138 -6.07 3.62 -11.32
N GLU A 139 -5.31 3.27 -12.36
CA GLU A 139 -5.78 3.26 -13.75
C GLU A 139 -6.36 1.89 -14.13
N LYS A 140 -5.71 0.81 -13.68
CA LYS A 140 -6.06 -0.56 -14.06
C LYS A 140 -5.69 -1.56 -12.97
N GLY A 141 -6.59 -2.52 -12.71
CA GLY A 141 -6.31 -3.71 -11.92
C GLY A 141 -6.48 -4.97 -12.78
N LEU A 142 -5.56 -5.91 -12.66
CA LEU A 142 -5.59 -7.19 -13.36
C LEU A 142 -5.33 -8.34 -12.39
N PHE A 143 -6.35 -9.19 -12.20
CA PHE A 143 -6.16 -10.45 -11.49
C PHE A 143 -5.63 -11.53 -12.44
N ILE A 144 -4.65 -12.29 -11.95
CA ILE A 144 -4.11 -13.45 -12.66
C ILE A 144 -4.54 -14.71 -11.91
N GLY A 145 -5.09 -15.66 -12.66
CA GLY A 145 -5.64 -16.90 -12.13
C GLY A 145 -7.12 -16.79 -11.77
N LYS A 146 -7.59 -17.71 -10.94
CA LYS A 146 -8.99 -17.69 -10.48
C LYS A 146 -9.20 -16.49 -9.58
N SER A 147 -10.20 -15.71 -9.89
CA SER A 147 -10.64 -14.59 -9.08
C SER A 147 -12.15 -14.64 -8.89
N ASN A 148 -12.60 -14.16 -7.75
CA ASN A 148 -14.01 -14.05 -7.40
C ASN A 148 -14.27 -12.64 -6.87
N GLY A 149 -15.49 -12.15 -7.08
CA GLY A 149 -15.78 -10.80 -6.63
C GLY A 149 -17.26 -10.46 -6.64
N THR A 150 -17.58 -9.46 -5.84
CA THR A 150 -18.92 -8.90 -5.74
C THR A 150 -18.84 -7.39 -5.78
N MET A 151 -19.74 -6.80 -6.57
CA MET A 151 -19.95 -5.36 -6.60
C MET A 151 -21.24 -5.01 -5.85
N TYR A 152 -21.17 -4.00 -5.00
CA TYR A 152 -22.32 -3.49 -4.26
C TYR A 152 -22.59 -2.03 -4.66
N PRO A 153 -23.87 -1.65 -4.82
CA PRO A 153 -24.23 -0.23 -4.84
C PRO A 153 -23.83 0.45 -3.53
N MET A 154 -23.55 1.76 -3.56
CA MET A 154 -23.07 2.49 -2.39
C MET A 154 -23.98 2.43 -1.16
N ASP A 155 -25.30 2.35 -1.38
CA ASP A 155 -26.33 2.26 -0.35
C ASP A 155 -26.58 0.85 0.18
N GLN A 156 -25.93 -0.18 -0.38
CA GLN A 156 -26.15 -1.60 -0.05
C GLN A 156 -24.87 -2.33 0.37
N ILE A 157 -23.85 -1.60 0.77
CA ILE A 157 -22.58 -2.20 1.21
C ILE A 157 -22.77 -2.85 2.57
N PRO A 158 -22.52 -4.16 2.72
CA PRO A 158 -22.56 -4.82 4.02
C PRO A 158 -21.50 -4.24 4.97
N PRO A 159 -21.83 -3.89 6.21
CA PRO A 159 -20.88 -3.28 7.16
C PRO A 159 -19.63 -4.12 7.41
N ASP A 160 -19.74 -5.45 7.37
CA ASP A 160 -18.63 -6.39 7.54
C ASP A 160 -17.65 -6.42 6.36
N LYS A 161 -18.04 -5.87 5.19
CA LYS A 161 -17.20 -5.78 3.99
C LYS A 161 -16.40 -4.48 3.89
N LEU A 162 -16.78 -3.46 4.63
CA LEU A 162 -16.14 -2.13 4.58
C LEU A 162 -14.65 -2.15 4.95
N ARG A 163 -14.22 -3.14 5.70
CA ARG A 163 -12.83 -3.31 6.16
C ARG A 163 -12.36 -4.73 5.94
N LEU A 164 -11.17 -4.88 5.36
CA LEU A 164 -10.51 -6.17 5.28
C LEU A 164 -10.14 -6.65 6.70
N PRO A 165 -10.01 -7.96 6.93
CA PRO A 165 -9.63 -8.50 8.25
C PRO A 165 -8.31 -7.93 8.79
N THR A 166 -7.39 -7.55 7.91
CA THR A 166 -6.08 -6.98 8.25
C THR A 166 -6.07 -5.45 8.27
N PHE A 167 -7.24 -4.80 8.10
CA PHE A 167 -7.32 -3.35 8.02
C PHE A 167 -6.67 -2.66 9.22
N ALA A 168 -5.79 -1.72 8.94
CA ALA A 168 -5.19 -0.84 9.92
C ALA A 168 -4.85 0.51 9.28
N TRP A 169 -5.14 1.61 10.00
CA TRP A 169 -4.86 2.97 9.55
C TRP A 169 -4.15 3.74 10.66
N PHE A 170 -2.92 4.19 10.40
CA PHE A 170 -2.00 4.77 11.37
C PHE A 170 -1.53 6.18 11.00
N ASP A 171 -2.31 6.95 10.27
CA ASP A 171 -1.90 8.29 9.82
C ASP A 171 -1.51 9.22 10.99
N TYR A 172 -2.06 8.99 12.17
CA TYR A 172 -1.74 9.75 13.39
C TYR A 172 -0.29 9.59 13.89
N VAL A 173 0.45 8.56 13.46
CA VAL A 173 1.88 8.38 13.78
C VAL A 173 2.80 8.80 12.63
N ARG A 174 2.24 9.20 11.50
CA ARG A 174 2.99 9.65 10.31
C ARG A 174 3.86 10.84 10.66
N PRO A 175 5.16 10.82 10.30
CA PRO A 175 6.03 11.97 10.44
C PRO A 175 5.56 13.12 9.53
N LEU A 176 5.11 14.22 10.10
CA LEU A 176 4.58 15.36 9.34
C LEU A 176 5.61 16.47 9.11
N ASN A 177 6.74 16.42 9.77
CA ASN A 177 7.90 17.29 9.62
C ASN A 177 9.03 16.80 10.53
N LYS A 178 10.15 17.45 10.48
CA LYS A 178 11.37 17.27 11.26
C LYS A 178 11.20 16.84 12.70
#